data_1faa85d49a122e59489fd03fe188e47b
#
_entry.id   1faa85d49a122e59489fd03fe188e47b
#
_cell.length_a   1.000
_cell.length_b   1.000
_cell.length_c   1.000
_cell.angle_alpha   90.00
_cell.angle_beta   90.00
_cell.angle_gamma   90.00
#
_symmetry.space_group_name_H-M   'P 1'
#
loop_
_entity.id
_entity.type
_entity.pdbx_description
1 polymer ?
#
loop_
_entity_poly.entity_id
_entity_poly.type
_entity_poly.pdbx_seq_one_letter_code
_entity_poly.pdbx_strand_id
1 'polypeptide(L)'
;SGEQETVDCQCVISPEFIHNVASILSMMSQRDCTPEFDNDYILQFSLHMYYAQQRCAFHISYPNPIALQFKKDYAPVYDMAVYFAHRFAQIYHIEVSEDEIAFIAFHIGSYLENNKQSREHATCVVIVESYHMLARQLIHEINVAFANQIIVKEVLPLNRYLNRQPECDLVLTTLPLGIQHPHVVQISPILTKANCESIRAQLSSISTERELARAHQFLQSLLHKELYFRNVSLSDAAAYIQFMGEQCVKHGYAKEEFVQDVLQRESFSSTAFTDVLAVPHAINQYADRSFICVIHNDMPIQWKKKTVHFVLMIGITEAEMKFFKPAFDRIVELFNSTSRTLELLKTNTFEEFCAQMR
;
A
#
# COMPACT_ATOMS: atom_id res chain seq x y z
N SER A 1 -16.96 3.18 39.34
CA SER A 1 -15.88 2.19 39.54
C SER A 1 -16.10 1.07 38.53
N GLY A 2 -15.42 1.16 37.39
CA GLY A 2 -15.32 0.14 36.37
C GLY A 2 -13.84 -0.20 36.27
N GLU A 3 -13.41 -1.15 37.03
CA GLU A 3 -12.12 -1.80 36.84
C GLU A 3 -12.22 -2.59 35.54
N GLN A 4 -11.56 -2.11 34.48
CA GLN A 4 -11.24 -2.93 33.32
C GLN A 4 -10.28 -4.02 33.80
N GLU A 5 -10.78 -5.24 33.87
CA GLU A 5 -9.95 -6.44 33.97
C GLU A 5 -9.05 -6.49 32.70
N THR A 6 -7.84 -5.97 32.81
CA THR A 6 -6.75 -6.32 31.92
C THR A 6 -6.43 -7.78 32.20
N VAL A 7 -7.00 -8.67 31.37
CA VAL A 7 -6.62 -10.08 31.35
C VAL A 7 -5.10 -10.10 31.17
N ASP A 8 -4.39 -10.65 32.16
CA ASP A 8 -2.95 -10.76 32.18
C ASP A 8 -2.53 -11.77 31.09
N CYS A 9 -2.40 -11.28 29.85
CA CYS A 9 -2.06 -12.09 28.68
C CYS A 9 -0.74 -12.86 28.84
N GLN A 10 0.13 -12.43 29.74
CA GLN A 10 1.41 -13.09 30.04
C GLN A 10 1.26 -14.46 30.71
N CYS A 11 0.10 -14.77 31.28
CA CYS A 11 -0.17 -16.09 31.88
C CYS A 11 -0.56 -17.17 30.86
N VAL A 12 -0.91 -16.79 29.62
CA VAL A 12 -1.44 -17.72 28.60
C VAL A 12 -0.41 -18.04 27.53
N ILE A 13 0.51 -17.13 27.21
CA ILE A 13 1.43 -17.23 26.09
C ILE A 13 2.87 -17.20 26.60
N SER A 14 3.72 -18.10 26.08
CA SER A 14 5.13 -18.14 26.46
C SER A 14 5.87 -16.90 25.93
N PRO A 15 6.88 -16.38 26.66
CA PRO A 15 7.73 -15.28 26.17
C PRO A 15 8.42 -15.58 24.84
N GLU A 16 8.78 -16.83 24.60
CA GLU A 16 9.36 -17.30 23.34
C GLU A 16 8.38 -17.13 22.15
N PHE A 17 7.09 -17.45 22.37
CA PHE A 17 6.07 -17.27 21.34
C PHE A 17 5.91 -15.79 20.95
N ILE A 18 5.84 -14.91 21.97
CA ILE A 18 5.75 -13.45 21.73
C ILE A 18 6.99 -12.95 20.99
N HIS A 19 8.18 -13.43 21.37
CA HIS A 19 9.42 -13.09 20.68
C HIS A 19 9.43 -13.51 19.22
N ASN A 20 8.97 -14.72 18.91
CA ASN A 20 8.88 -15.22 17.53
C ASN A 20 7.91 -14.38 16.70
N VAL A 21 6.73 -14.04 17.24
CA VAL A 21 5.76 -13.16 16.56
C VAL A 21 6.35 -11.77 16.32
N ALA A 22 6.99 -11.17 17.33
CA ALA A 22 7.66 -9.87 17.21
C ALA A 22 8.76 -9.88 16.15
N SER A 23 9.56 -10.94 16.10
CA SER A 23 10.63 -11.11 15.12
C SER A 23 10.09 -11.16 13.68
N ILE A 24 8.99 -11.92 13.44
CA ILE A 24 8.36 -11.97 12.12
C ILE A 24 7.79 -10.60 11.72
N LEU A 25 7.13 -9.91 12.64
CA LEU A 25 6.59 -8.56 12.40
C LEU A 25 7.69 -7.56 12.07
N SER A 26 8.83 -7.60 12.78
CA SER A 26 9.99 -6.74 12.49
C SER A 26 10.60 -7.02 11.12
N MET A 27 10.80 -8.31 10.75
CA MET A 27 11.27 -8.68 9.42
C MET A 27 10.30 -8.20 8.33
N MET A 28 9.00 -8.32 8.55
CA MET A 28 7.97 -7.85 7.63
C MET A 28 8.01 -6.32 7.48
N SER A 29 8.13 -5.57 8.59
CA SER A 29 8.24 -4.11 8.55
C SER A 29 9.47 -3.63 7.78
N GLN A 30 10.60 -4.31 7.93
CA GLN A 30 11.82 -4.02 7.17
C GLN A 30 11.64 -4.30 5.69
N ARG A 31 11.08 -5.47 5.33
CA ARG A 31 10.81 -5.84 3.94
C ARG A 31 9.88 -4.84 3.24
N ASP A 32 8.77 -4.51 3.89
CA ASP A 32 7.68 -3.72 3.28
C ASP A 32 7.83 -2.21 3.55
N CYS A 33 8.94 -1.79 4.18
CA CYS A 33 9.21 -0.39 4.55
C CYS A 33 8.07 0.26 5.33
N THR A 34 7.37 -0.51 6.19
CA THR A 34 6.30 -0.02 7.05
C THR A 34 6.83 0.43 8.42
N PRO A 35 6.05 1.21 9.19
CA PRO A 35 6.40 1.50 10.57
C PRO A 35 6.53 0.21 11.40
N GLU A 36 7.41 0.23 12.40
CA GLU A 36 7.48 -0.86 13.36
C GLU A 36 6.21 -0.91 14.23
N PHE A 37 5.86 -2.11 14.63
CA PHE A 37 4.71 -2.37 15.48
C PHE A 37 5.07 -2.10 16.95
N ASP A 38 4.18 -1.43 17.70
CA ASP A 38 4.38 -1.17 19.11
C ASP A 38 4.15 -2.43 19.97
N ASN A 39 4.62 -2.38 21.23
CA ASN A 39 4.55 -3.52 22.14
C ASN A 39 3.11 -3.94 22.48
N ASP A 40 2.19 -3.00 22.57
CA ASP A 40 0.78 -3.29 22.87
C ASP A 40 0.13 -4.07 21.72
N TYR A 41 0.39 -3.64 20.49
CA TYR A 41 -0.06 -4.38 19.32
C TYR A 41 0.57 -5.76 19.23
N ILE A 42 1.89 -5.88 19.42
CA ILE A 42 2.62 -7.17 19.39
C ILE A 42 1.99 -8.14 20.40
N LEU A 43 1.66 -7.70 21.60
CA LEU A 43 1.05 -8.55 22.63
C LEU A 43 -0.34 -9.02 22.24
N GLN A 44 -1.22 -8.09 21.77
CA GLN A 44 -2.56 -8.42 21.32
C GLN A 44 -2.55 -9.34 20.09
N PHE A 45 -1.68 -9.06 19.13
CA PHE A 45 -1.53 -9.87 17.94
C PHE A 45 -0.95 -11.26 18.25
N SER A 46 -0.04 -11.37 19.23
CA SER A 46 0.48 -12.66 19.71
C SER A 46 -0.61 -13.53 20.31
N LEU A 47 -1.57 -12.94 21.03
CA LEU A 47 -2.72 -13.66 21.54
C LEU A 47 -3.60 -14.22 20.40
N HIS A 48 -3.86 -13.39 19.39
CA HIS A 48 -4.58 -13.84 18.20
C HIS A 48 -3.84 -15.00 17.51
N MET A 49 -2.53 -14.87 17.31
CA MET A 49 -1.70 -15.89 16.66
C MET A 49 -1.58 -17.18 17.47
N TYR A 50 -1.62 -17.10 18.81
CA TYR A 50 -1.67 -18.29 19.65
C TYR A 50 -2.93 -19.11 19.40
N TYR A 51 -4.10 -18.45 19.34
CA TYR A 51 -5.33 -19.15 19.03
C TYR A 51 -5.39 -19.63 17.56
N ALA A 52 -4.81 -18.89 16.64
CA ALA A 52 -4.68 -19.31 15.24
C ALA A 52 -3.83 -20.59 15.13
N GLN A 53 -2.70 -20.66 15.85
CA GLN A 53 -1.86 -21.85 15.93
C GLN A 53 -2.65 -23.08 16.42
N GLN A 54 -3.45 -22.92 17.49
CA GLN A 54 -4.27 -24.01 18.01
C GLN A 54 -5.31 -24.47 16.97
N ARG A 55 -6.00 -23.54 16.29
CA ARG A 55 -6.96 -23.88 15.23
C ARG A 55 -6.28 -24.64 14.09
N CYS A 56 -5.14 -24.15 13.62
CA CYS A 56 -4.38 -24.83 12.56
C CYS A 56 -3.91 -26.23 12.99
N ALA A 57 -3.39 -26.38 14.21
CA ALA A 57 -2.93 -27.68 14.73
C ALA A 57 -4.04 -28.72 14.85
N PHE A 58 -5.27 -28.28 15.17
CA PHE A 58 -6.44 -29.16 15.27
C PHE A 58 -7.28 -29.21 14.00
N HIS A 59 -6.82 -28.61 12.88
CA HIS A 59 -7.54 -28.53 11.60
C HIS A 59 -8.95 -27.93 11.73
N ILE A 60 -9.12 -26.98 12.65
CA ILE A 60 -10.38 -26.25 12.84
C ILE A 60 -10.35 -25.04 11.91
N SER A 61 -11.29 -24.99 10.95
CA SER A 61 -11.46 -23.84 10.06
C SER A 61 -12.66 -23.00 10.48
N TYR A 62 -12.45 -21.69 10.55
CA TYR A 62 -13.53 -20.70 10.63
C TYR A 62 -13.63 -19.97 9.31
N PRO A 63 -14.66 -20.24 8.48
CA PRO A 63 -14.82 -19.52 7.23
C PRO A 63 -14.89 -18.02 7.46
N ASN A 64 -14.06 -17.29 6.74
CA ASN A 64 -14.06 -15.83 6.78
C ASN A 64 -14.85 -15.31 5.57
N PRO A 65 -16.10 -14.83 5.73
CA PRO A 65 -16.95 -14.43 4.60
C PRO A 65 -16.40 -13.23 3.82
N ILE A 66 -15.49 -12.45 4.40
CA ILE A 66 -14.89 -11.28 3.77
C ILE A 66 -13.48 -11.54 3.22
N ALA A 67 -12.95 -12.78 3.36
CA ALA A 67 -11.57 -13.09 2.96
C ALA A 67 -11.29 -12.75 1.49
N LEU A 68 -12.18 -13.17 0.58
CA LEU A 68 -12.04 -12.90 -0.86
C LEU A 68 -12.14 -11.40 -1.18
N GLN A 69 -13.05 -10.70 -0.53
CA GLN A 69 -13.21 -9.25 -0.72
C GLN A 69 -12.01 -8.50 -0.17
N PHE A 70 -11.53 -8.87 1.02
CA PHE A 70 -10.35 -8.25 1.62
C PHE A 70 -9.09 -8.45 0.77
N LYS A 71 -8.88 -9.68 0.25
CA LYS A 71 -7.79 -9.99 -0.68
C LYS A 71 -7.82 -9.11 -1.93
N LYS A 72 -9.03 -8.81 -2.43
CA LYS A 72 -9.24 -7.96 -3.60
C LYS A 72 -9.01 -6.47 -3.32
N ASP A 73 -9.53 -5.98 -2.19
CA ASP A 73 -9.54 -4.55 -1.89
C ASP A 73 -8.24 -4.07 -1.22
N TYR A 74 -7.54 -4.98 -0.52
CA TYR A 74 -6.34 -4.68 0.27
C TYR A 74 -5.19 -5.64 -0.09
N ALA A 75 -4.94 -5.83 -1.39
CA ALA A 75 -3.98 -6.81 -1.90
C ALA A 75 -2.56 -6.70 -1.30
N PRO A 76 -1.93 -5.51 -1.12
CA PRO A 76 -0.62 -5.42 -0.49
C PRO A 76 -0.62 -5.82 0.98
N VAL A 77 -1.67 -5.46 1.73
CA VAL A 77 -1.81 -5.87 3.15
C VAL A 77 -2.03 -7.39 3.25
N TYR A 78 -2.78 -7.95 2.30
CA TYR A 78 -2.96 -9.39 2.20
C TYR A 78 -1.63 -10.09 1.89
N ASP A 79 -0.77 -9.52 1.04
CA ASP A 79 0.56 -10.06 0.75
C ASP A 79 1.49 -10.03 1.99
N MET A 80 1.44 -8.95 2.76
CA MET A 80 2.13 -8.88 4.06
C MET A 80 1.70 -10.02 4.99
N ALA A 81 0.39 -10.29 5.02
CA ALA A 81 -0.16 -11.38 5.83
C ALA A 81 0.27 -12.76 5.32
N VAL A 82 0.38 -12.96 4.01
CA VAL A 82 0.93 -14.20 3.41
C VAL A 82 2.38 -14.39 3.83
N TYR A 83 3.20 -13.33 3.79
CA TYR A 83 4.58 -13.39 4.28
C TYR A 83 4.63 -13.80 5.75
N PHE A 84 3.85 -13.11 6.60
CA PHE A 84 3.79 -13.44 8.04
C PHE A 84 3.36 -14.89 8.26
N ALA A 85 2.26 -15.32 7.64
CA ALA A 85 1.72 -16.67 7.76
C ALA A 85 2.72 -17.73 7.31
N HIS A 86 3.46 -17.48 6.21
CA HIS A 86 4.49 -18.39 5.74
C HIS A 86 5.62 -18.56 6.77
N ARG A 87 6.17 -17.45 7.31
CA ARG A 87 7.20 -17.51 8.34
C ARG A 87 6.72 -18.20 9.61
N PHE A 88 5.50 -17.90 10.02
CA PHE A 88 4.86 -18.50 11.17
C PHE A 88 4.65 -20.03 10.98
N ALA A 89 4.19 -20.44 9.81
CA ALA A 89 4.02 -21.84 9.44
C ALA A 89 5.36 -22.62 9.48
N GLN A 90 6.46 -21.99 9.05
CA GLN A 90 7.80 -22.60 9.11
C GLN A 90 8.27 -22.83 10.53
N ILE A 91 8.05 -21.86 11.46
CA ILE A 91 8.49 -21.97 12.85
C ILE A 91 7.70 -23.04 13.60
N TYR A 92 6.38 -23.09 13.38
CA TYR A 92 5.48 -23.96 14.15
C TYR A 92 5.08 -25.25 13.46
N HIS A 93 5.60 -25.49 12.24
CA HIS A 93 5.31 -26.68 11.42
C HIS A 93 3.82 -26.95 11.23
N ILE A 94 3.04 -25.92 10.90
CA ILE A 94 1.59 -25.95 10.67
C ILE A 94 1.24 -25.47 9.28
N GLU A 95 0.04 -25.82 8.81
CA GLU A 95 -0.56 -25.23 7.60
C GLU A 95 -1.51 -24.10 7.99
N VAL A 96 -1.32 -22.91 7.39
CA VAL A 96 -2.17 -21.75 7.61
C VAL A 96 -3.12 -21.60 6.44
N SER A 97 -4.42 -21.64 6.72
CA SER A 97 -5.46 -21.53 5.69
C SER A 97 -5.62 -20.12 5.13
N GLU A 98 -6.24 -19.97 3.95
CA GLU A 98 -6.60 -18.68 3.35
C GLU A 98 -7.47 -17.82 4.28
N ASP A 99 -8.36 -18.43 5.04
CA ASP A 99 -9.20 -17.74 6.03
C ASP A 99 -8.37 -17.14 7.18
N GLU A 100 -7.39 -17.89 7.70
CA GLU A 100 -6.49 -17.40 8.74
C GLU A 100 -5.56 -16.28 8.20
N ILE A 101 -5.09 -16.41 6.95
CA ILE A 101 -4.33 -15.33 6.29
C ILE A 101 -5.16 -14.05 6.20
N ALA A 102 -6.45 -14.15 5.90
CA ALA A 102 -7.33 -12.99 5.86
C ALA A 102 -7.55 -12.35 7.25
N PHE A 103 -7.65 -13.15 8.33
CA PHE A 103 -7.68 -12.61 9.70
C PHE A 103 -6.38 -11.90 10.06
N ILE A 104 -5.23 -12.48 9.73
CA ILE A 104 -3.91 -11.85 9.92
C ILE A 104 -3.87 -10.51 9.15
N ALA A 105 -4.30 -10.50 7.90
CA ALA A 105 -4.34 -9.31 7.06
C ALA A 105 -5.23 -8.20 7.65
N PHE A 106 -6.38 -8.56 8.21
CA PHE A 106 -7.25 -7.60 8.87
C PHE A 106 -6.59 -6.93 10.08
N HIS A 107 -5.91 -7.71 10.93
CA HIS A 107 -5.18 -7.17 12.08
C HIS A 107 -4.05 -6.23 11.67
N ILE A 108 -3.21 -6.65 10.71
CA ILE A 108 -2.12 -5.82 10.18
C ILE A 108 -2.66 -4.55 9.54
N GLY A 109 -3.68 -4.67 8.69
CA GLY A 109 -4.27 -3.54 7.98
C GLY A 109 -4.88 -2.50 8.92
N SER A 110 -5.59 -2.95 9.95
CA SER A 110 -6.18 -2.08 10.97
C SER A 110 -5.10 -1.26 11.71
N TYR A 111 -4.00 -1.90 12.08
CA TYR A 111 -2.89 -1.21 12.73
C TYR A 111 -2.23 -0.17 11.82
N LEU A 112 -1.93 -0.55 10.58
CA LEU A 112 -1.27 0.35 9.62
C LEU A 112 -2.15 1.56 9.28
N GLU A 113 -3.47 1.36 9.16
CA GLU A 113 -4.41 2.46 8.88
C GLU A 113 -4.47 3.46 10.05
N ASN A 114 -4.53 2.96 11.30
CA ASN A 114 -4.55 3.81 12.49
C ASN A 114 -3.22 4.56 12.73
N ASN A 115 -2.12 4.06 12.18
CA ASN A 115 -0.77 4.62 12.36
C ASN A 115 -0.23 5.30 11.10
N LYS A 116 -1.06 5.60 10.10
CA LYS A 116 -0.67 6.41 8.96
C LYS A 116 -0.23 7.80 9.40
N GLN A 117 1.07 8.05 9.47
CA GLN A 117 1.64 9.38 9.64
C GLN A 117 2.13 9.87 8.29
N SER A 118 1.60 11.02 7.83
CA SER A 118 2.18 11.72 6.69
C SER A 118 3.60 12.20 7.07
N ARG A 119 4.62 11.62 6.43
CA ARG A 119 6.04 11.95 6.67
C ARG A 119 6.51 13.19 5.92
N GLU A 120 5.65 13.81 5.11
CA GLU A 120 6.02 14.94 4.25
C GLU A 120 5.31 16.21 4.67
N HIS A 121 6.10 17.28 4.77
CA HIS A 121 5.57 18.61 5.03
C HIS A 121 4.88 19.14 3.76
N ALA A 122 3.68 19.67 3.92
CA ALA A 122 3.04 20.48 2.90
C ALA A 122 3.56 21.92 2.99
N THR A 123 3.93 22.48 1.87
CA THR A 123 4.31 23.91 1.79
C THR A 123 3.05 24.76 1.78
N CYS A 124 3.01 25.80 2.60
CA CYS A 124 1.82 26.60 2.80
C CYS A 124 2.09 28.09 2.57
N VAL A 125 1.15 28.77 1.94
CA VAL A 125 1.06 30.23 1.90
C VAL A 125 -0.13 30.68 2.74
N VAL A 126 0.11 31.64 3.63
CA VAL A 126 -0.94 32.22 4.48
C VAL A 126 -1.32 33.60 3.99
N ILE A 127 -2.60 33.80 3.65
CA ILE A 127 -3.13 35.08 3.19
C ILE A 127 -3.89 35.75 4.35
N VAL A 128 -3.37 36.88 4.81
CA VAL A 128 -3.94 37.67 5.89
C VAL A 128 -3.95 39.14 5.55
N GLU A 129 -4.94 39.88 6.03
CA GLU A 129 -4.89 41.34 6.01
C GLU A 129 -3.87 41.87 7.02
N SER A 130 -3.45 43.12 6.84
CA SER A 130 -2.25 43.76 7.44
C SER A 130 -2.32 43.99 8.97
N TYR A 131 -2.95 43.14 9.75
CA TYR A 131 -2.94 43.20 11.22
C TYR A 131 -1.70 42.45 11.77
N HIS A 132 -0.54 43.09 11.81
CA HIS A 132 0.75 42.49 12.15
C HIS A 132 0.75 41.63 13.43
N MET A 133 0.03 42.01 14.46
CA MET A 133 -0.02 41.27 15.73
C MET A 133 -0.82 39.98 15.59
N LEU A 134 -2.02 40.03 14.98
CA LEU A 134 -2.88 38.86 14.77
C LEU A 134 -2.25 37.86 13.77
N ALA A 135 -1.61 38.39 12.72
CA ALA A 135 -0.92 37.53 11.76
C ALA A 135 0.23 36.72 12.41
N ARG A 136 1.03 37.37 13.29
CA ARG A 136 2.10 36.65 14.01
C ARG A 136 1.57 35.59 14.95
N GLN A 137 0.49 35.89 15.67
CA GLN A 137 -0.14 34.92 16.56
C GLN A 137 -0.69 33.73 15.76
N LEU A 138 -1.44 33.96 14.68
CA LEU A 138 -1.98 32.95 13.82
C LEU A 138 -0.90 32.02 13.25
N ILE A 139 0.22 32.58 12.77
CA ILE A 139 1.37 31.81 12.27
C ILE A 139 1.95 30.96 13.39
N HIS A 140 2.09 31.51 14.59
CA HIS A 140 2.57 30.74 15.72
C HIS A 140 1.65 29.58 16.06
N GLU A 141 0.33 29.79 16.10
CA GLU A 141 -0.68 28.74 16.33
C GLU A 141 -0.63 27.65 15.25
N ILE A 142 -0.52 28.02 13.95
CA ILE A 142 -0.36 27.08 12.85
C ILE A 142 0.92 26.25 13.03
N ASN A 143 2.05 26.88 13.31
CA ASN A 143 3.32 26.21 13.49
C ASN A 143 3.31 25.26 14.71
N VAL A 144 2.62 25.61 15.78
CA VAL A 144 2.47 24.74 16.96
C VAL A 144 1.54 23.57 16.65
N ALA A 145 0.38 23.84 16.04
CA ALA A 145 -0.63 22.80 15.76
C ALA A 145 -0.21 21.81 14.67
N PHE A 146 0.66 22.23 13.74
CA PHE A 146 1.06 21.48 12.54
C PHE A 146 2.58 21.43 12.31
N ALA A 147 3.38 21.52 13.38
CA ALA A 147 4.85 21.64 13.33
C ALA A 147 5.55 20.61 12.42
N ASN A 148 5.01 19.39 12.33
CA ASN A 148 5.59 18.29 11.54
C ASN A 148 4.80 18.01 10.26
N GLN A 149 3.89 18.90 9.85
CA GLN A 149 3.00 18.67 8.70
C GLN A 149 3.01 19.83 7.71
N ILE A 150 3.25 21.06 8.17
CA ILE A 150 3.20 22.28 7.36
C ILE A 150 4.51 23.06 7.49
N ILE A 151 5.00 23.57 6.35
CA ILE A 151 6.04 24.59 6.27
C ILE A 151 5.41 25.86 5.70
N VAL A 152 5.24 26.88 6.51
CA VAL A 152 4.78 28.20 6.06
C VAL A 152 5.90 28.87 5.27
N LYS A 153 5.79 28.90 3.93
CA LYS A 153 6.75 29.54 3.04
C LYS A 153 6.67 31.07 3.06
N GLU A 154 5.45 31.58 2.93
CA GLU A 154 5.21 33.02 2.85
C GLU A 154 3.91 33.39 3.55
N VAL A 155 3.88 34.63 4.05
CA VAL A 155 2.68 35.27 4.58
C VAL A 155 2.45 36.55 3.82
N LEU A 156 1.35 36.63 3.10
CA LEU A 156 1.11 37.69 2.11
C LEU A 156 -0.28 38.32 2.31
N PRO A 157 -0.43 39.61 2.03
CA PRO A 157 -1.73 40.22 1.79
C PRO A 157 -2.27 39.75 0.42
N LEU A 158 -3.61 39.78 0.28
CA LEU A 158 -4.31 39.29 -0.90
C LEU A 158 -3.76 39.85 -2.23
N ASN A 159 -3.53 41.15 -2.29
CA ASN A 159 -3.06 41.81 -3.51
C ASN A 159 -1.69 41.27 -3.98
N ARG A 160 -0.79 40.96 -3.05
CA ARG A 160 0.51 40.33 -3.38
C ARG A 160 0.36 38.91 -3.82
N TYR A 161 -0.54 38.14 -3.18
CA TYR A 161 -0.81 36.76 -3.59
C TYR A 161 -1.37 36.71 -5.01
N LEU A 162 -2.36 37.54 -5.36
CA LEU A 162 -2.95 37.57 -6.70
C LEU A 162 -1.94 37.94 -7.80
N ASN A 163 -0.97 38.80 -7.48
CA ASN A 163 0.04 39.22 -8.44
C ASN A 163 1.18 38.19 -8.64
N ARG A 164 1.51 37.39 -7.64
CA ARG A 164 2.67 36.47 -7.67
C ARG A 164 2.28 35.02 -7.80
N GLN A 165 1.14 34.62 -7.26
CA GLN A 165 0.64 33.23 -7.19
C GLN A 165 1.77 32.23 -6.86
N PRO A 166 2.42 32.35 -5.68
CA PRO A 166 3.56 31.52 -5.35
C PRO A 166 3.17 30.04 -5.30
N GLU A 167 4.02 29.17 -5.84
CA GLU A 167 3.81 27.72 -5.78
C GLU A 167 3.83 27.22 -4.34
N CYS A 168 2.75 26.57 -3.95
CA CYS A 168 2.59 25.94 -2.65
C CYS A 168 1.58 24.78 -2.76
N ASP A 169 1.55 23.94 -1.76
CA ASP A 169 0.62 22.81 -1.69
C ASP A 169 -0.72 23.21 -1.06
N LEU A 170 -0.70 24.18 -0.17
CA LEU A 170 -1.86 24.60 0.60
C LEU A 170 -1.90 26.12 0.72
N VAL A 171 -3.08 26.71 0.55
CA VAL A 171 -3.36 28.11 0.83
C VAL A 171 -4.26 28.21 2.03
N LEU A 172 -3.83 28.88 3.08
CA LEU A 172 -4.65 29.27 4.21
C LEU A 172 -5.03 30.75 4.10
N THR A 173 -6.31 31.07 4.22
CA THR A 173 -6.78 32.45 4.06
C THR A 173 -7.77 32.85 5.13
N THR A 174 -7.61 34.06 5.67
CA THR A 174 -8.59 34.65 6.60
C THR A 174 -9.72 35.39 5.87
N LEU A 175 -9.65 35.47 4.54
CA LEU A 175 -10.59 36.20 3.70
C LEU A 175 -11.49 35.24 2.93
N PRO A 176 -12.76 35.56 2.69
CA PRO A 176 -13.63 34.77 1.82
C PRO A 176 -13.21 35.02 0.35
N LEU A 177 -12.51 34.07 -0.26
CA LEU A 177 -11.91 34.26 -1.56
C LEU A 177 -12.32 33.20 -2.56
N GLY A 178 -12.64 33.64 -3.77
CA GLY A 178 -12.64 32.83 -4.98
C GLY A 178 -11.21 32.62 -5.51
N ILE A 179 -10.29 32.12 -4.66
CA ILE A 179 -8.93 31.78 -5.09
C ILE A 179 -9.00 30.48 -5.87
N GLN A 180 -8.48 30.49 -7.09
CA GLN A 180 -8.31 29.28 -7.89
C GLN A 180 -7.01 28.57 -7.46
N HIS A 181 -7.10 27.75 -6.44
CA HIS A 181 -6.05 26.84 -6.02
C HIS A 181 -6.69 25.52 -5.59
N PRO A 182 -6.12 24.35 -5.89
CA PRO A 182 -6.74 23.04 -5.59
C PRO A 182 -6.99 22.84 -4.10
N HIS A 183 -6.09 23.35 -3.24
CA HIS A 183 -6.19 23.20 -1.80
C HIS A 183 -6.21 24.56 -1.12
N VAL A 184 -7.43 25.08 -0.84
CA VAL A 184 -7.65 26.33 -0.11
C VAL A 184 -8.47 26.05 1.13
N VAL A 185 -8.02 26.53 2.28
CA VAL A 185 -8.80 26.51 3.54
C VAL A 185 -9.01 27.92 4.04
N GLN A 186 -10.26 28.31 4.17
CA GLN A 186 -10.62 29.53 4.89
C GLN A 186 -10.52 29.27 6.38
N ILE A 187 -9.77 30.08 7.09
CA ILE A 187 -9.55 29.99 8.54
C ILE A 187 -9.94 31.29 9.24
N SER A 188 -10.24 31.21 10.52
CA SER A 188 -10.45 32.38 11.36
C SER A 188 -9.11 33.04 11.72
N PRO A 189 -9.08 34.36 12.00
CA PRO A 189 -7.89 35.03 12.49
C PRO A 189 -7.32 34.46 13.80
N ILE A 190 -8.15 33.75 14.56
CA ILE A 190 -7.79 32.91 15.72
C ILE A 190 -8.15 31.48 15.35
N LEU A 191 -7.18 30.57 15.43
CA LEU A 191 -7.33 29.20 14.97
C LEU A 191 -8.34 28.42 15.85
N THR A 192 -9.40 27.90 15.23
CA THR A 192 -10.43 27.10 15.91
C THR A 192 -10.20 25.59 15.69
N LYS A 193 -10.85 24.74 16.50
CA LYS A 193 -10.83 23.28 16.29
C LYS A 193 -11.35 22.91 14.91
N ALA A 194 -12.44 23.54 14.44
CA ALA A 194 -12.99 23.30 13.11
C ALA A 194 -11.98 23.68 11.99
N ASN A 195 -11.24 24.77 12.15
CA ASN A 195 -10.17 25.13 11.22
C ASN A 195 -9.06 24.06 11.21
N CYS A 196 -8.66 23.55 12.36
CA CYS A 196 -7.66 22.48 12.44
C CYS A 196 -8.13 21.19 11.75
N GLU A 197 -9.40 20.82 11.89
CA GLU A 197 -9.99 19.66 11.22
C GLU A 197 -10.02 19.86 9.69
N SER A 198 -10.42 21.03 9.22
CA SER A 198 -10.41 21.37 7.79
C SER A 198 -8.98 21.34 7.19
N ILE A 199 -8.00 21.87 7.92
CA ILE A 199 -6.60 21.83 7.52
C ILE A 199 -6.10 20.37 7.44
N ARG A 200 -6.40 19.53 8.44
CA ARG A 200 -6.01 18.10 8.42
C ARG A 200 -6.62 17.35 7.25
N ALA A 201 -7.89 17.61 6.95
CA ALA A 201 -8.55 17.00 5.79
C ALA A 201 -7.84 17.35 4.47
N GLN A 202 -7.47 18.63 4.28
CA GLN A 202 -6.70 19.04 3.10
C GLN A 202 -5.28 18.45 3.05
N LEU A 203 -4.60 18.39 4.19
CA LEU A 203 -3.28 17.75 4.26
C LEU A 203 -3.35 16.27 3.89
N SER A 204 -4.39 15.56 4.31
CA SER A 204 -4.63 14.18 3.91
C SER A 204 -4.87 14.05 2.40
N SER A 205 -5.66 14.95 1.79
CA SER A 205 -5.86 14.98 0.33
C SER A 205 -4.55 15.19 -0.43
N ILE A 206 -3.76 16.20 -0.02
CA ILE A 206 -2.44 16.51 -0.61
C ILE A 206 -1.51 15.30 -0.52
N SER A 207 -1.45 14.63 0.63
CA SER A 207 -0.61 13.44 0.83
C SER A 207 -1.04 12.31 -0.11
N THR A 208 -2.35 12.04 -0.19
CA THR A 208 -2.90 11.00 -1.07
C THR A 208 -2.61 11.29 -2.54
N GLU A 209 -2.80 12.53 -2.98
CA GLU A 209 -2.52 12.93 -4.38
C GLU A 209 -1.05 12.78 -4.74
N ARG A 210 -0.14 13.14 -3.81
CA ARG A 210 1.31 12.96 -4.00
C ARG A 210 1.70 11.49 -4.07
N GLU A 211 1.14 10.66 -3.17
CA GLU A 211 1.38 9.22 -3.18
C GLU A 211 0.90 8.59 -4.49
N LEU A 212 -0.29 8.95 -4.96
CA LEU A 212 -0.84 8.48 -6.23
C LEU A 212 0.03 8.92 -7.44
N ALA A 213 0.46 10.18 -7.46
CA ALA A 213 1.32 10.68 -8.55
C ALA A 213 2.66 9.94 -8.60
N ARG A 214 3.28 9.68 -7.44
CA ARG A 214 4.53 8.91 -7.34
C ARG A 214 4.34 7.45 -7.72
N ALA A 215 3.28 6.82 -7.21
CA ALA A 215 2.95 5.44 -7.57
C ALA A 215 2.75 5.31 -9.08
N HIS A 216 2.06 6.26 -9.70
CA HIS A 216 1.85 6.31 -11.13
C HIS A 216 3.17 6.46 -11.90
N GLN A 217 4.01 7.42 -11.53
CA GLN A 217 5.30 7.63 -12.16
C GLN A 217 6.20 6.39 -12.02
N PHE A 218 6.23 5.79 -10.85
CA PHE A 218 7.00 4.57 -10.60
C PHE A 218 6.45 3.41 -11.43
N LEU A 219 5.14 3.20 -11.45
CA LEU A 219 4.50 2.16 -12.26
C LEU A 219 4.87 2.26 -13.74
N GLN A 220 4.86 3.47 -14.31
CA GLN A 220 5.26 3.70 -15.70
C GLN A 220 6.72 3.35 -15.96
N SER A 221 7.61 3.58 -14.99
CA SER A 221 9.03 3.25 -15.11
C SER A 221 9.33 1.75 -15.08
N LEU A 222 8.38 0.93 -14.58
CA LEU A 222 8.52 -0.53 -14.50
C LEU A 222 8.11 -1.25 -15.80
N LEU A 223 7.41 -0.56 -16.71
CA LEU A 223 6.90 -1.17 -17.95
C LEU A 223 7.95 -1.12 -19.04
N HIS A 224 8.31 -2.28 -19.57
CA HIS A 224 9.33 -2.44 -20.62
C HIS A 224 8.78 -3.23 -21.80
N LYS A 225 9.04 -2.76 -23.03
CA LYS A 225 8.48 -3.35 -24.24
C LYS A 225 8.94 -4.80 -24.45
N GLU A 226 10.18 -5.11 -24.11
CA GLU A 226 10.75 -6.45 -24.20
C GLU A 226 10.17 -7.46 -23.21
N LEU A 227 9.42 -6.98 -22.19
CA LEU A 227 8.73 -7.79 -21.19
C LEU A 227 7.20 -7.77 -21.38
N TYR A 228 6.70 -7.38 -22.55
CA TYR A 228 5.28 -7.39 -22.88
C TYR A 228 4.95 -8.47 -23.91
N PHE A 229 4.07 -9.39 -23.55
CA PHE A 229 3.72 -10.56 -24.37
C PHE A 229 2.21 -10.62 -24.55
N ARG A 230 1.80 -10.99 -25.77
CA ARG A 230 0.38 -11.16 -26.15
C ARG A 230 0.07 -12.60 -26.48
N ASN A 231 -1.09 -13.06 -26.04
CA ASN A 231 -1.70 -14.33 -26.45
C ASN A 231 -0.75 -15.55 -26.26
N VAL A 232 -0.08 -15.58 -25.09
CA VAL A 232 0.75 -16.72 -24.69
C VAL A 232 -0.17 -17.83 -24.16
N SER A 233 0.00 -19.06 -24.66
CA SER A 233 -0.79 -20.22 -24.24
C SER A 233 0.10 -21.26 -23.58
N LEU A 234 -0.06 -21.44 -22.26
CA LEU A 234 0.68 -22.38 -21.44
C LEU A 234 -0.28 -23.21 -20.58
N SER A 235 0.21 -24.28 -19.97
CA SER A 235 -0.61 -25.27 -19.30
C SER A 235 -1.25 -24.77 -18.01
N ASP A 236 -0.54 -24.03 -17.19
CA ASP A 236 -0.92 -23.66 -15.83
C ASP A 236 -0.14 -22.43 -15.32
N ALA A 237 -0.53 -21.94 -14.14
CA ALA A 237 0.08 -20.77 -13.51
C ALA A 237 1.60 -20.91 -13.34
N ALA A 238 2.11 -22.10 -13.01
CA ALA A 238 3.55 -22.32 -12.83
C ALA A 238 4.30 -22.18 -14.14
N ALA A 239 3.75 -22.71 -15.24
CA ALA A 239 4.34 -22.58 -16.58
C ALA A 239 4.39 -21.11 -17.05
N TYR A 240 3.33 -20.31 -16.73
CA TYR A 240 3.32 -18.86 -17.00
C TYR A 240 4.40 -18.15 -16.20
N ILE A 241 4.53 -18.43 -14.89
CA ILE A 241 5.55 -17.83 -14.03
C ILE A 241 6.95 -18.21 -14.53
N GLN A 242 7.17 -19.47 -14.89
CA GLN A 242 8.46 -19.94 -15.42
C GLN A 242 8.83 -19.22 -16.71
N PHE A 243 7.90 -19.15 -17.68
CA PHE A 243 8.11 -18.44 -18.94
C PHE A 243 8.47 -16.96 -18.71
N MET A 244 7.68 -16.26 -17.88
CA MET A 244 7.92 -14.84 -17.57
C MET A 244 9.29 -14.66 -16.89
N GLY A 245 9.60 -15.55 -15.93
CA GLY A 245 10.88 -15.55 -15.23
C GLY A 245 12.07 -15.74 -16.17
N GLU A 246 12.00 -16.70 -17.10
CA GLU A 246 13.03 -16.92 -18.12
C GLU A 246 13.26 -15.68 -19.00
N GLN A 247 12.18 -14.96 -19.37
CA GLN A 247 12.33 -13.70 -20.10
C GLN A 247 13.01 -12.63 -19.24
N CYS A 248 12.65 -12.51 -17.96
CA CYS A 248 13.27 -11.55 -17.03
C CYS A 248 14.76 -11.86 -16.81
N VAL A 249 15.13 -13.13 -16.64
CA VAL A 249 16.53 -13.57 -16.52
C VAL A 249 17.30 -13.29 -17.80
N LYS A 250 16.75 -13.64 -18.95
CA LYS A 250 17.35 -13.41 -20.27
C LYS A 250 17.68 -11.95 -20.53
N HIS A 251 16.83 -11.04 -20.07
CA HIS A 251 17.01 -9.59 -20.24
C HIS A 251 17.75 -8.91 -19.06
N GLY A 252 18.22 -9.69 -18.06
CA GLY A 252 19.02 -9.19 -16.95
C GLY A 252 18.23 -8.37 -15.92
N TYR A 253 16.94 -8.66 -15.74
CA TYR A 253 16.10 -8.03 -14.72
C TYR A 253 16.09 -8.81 -13.40
N ALA A 254 16.27 -10.13 -13.46
CA ALA A 254 16.23 -11.01 -12.31
C ALA A 254 17.14 -12.22 -12.50
N LYS A 255 17.34 -12.98 -11.42
CA LYS A 255 18.07 -14.27 -11.40
C LYS A 255 17.11 -15.44 -11.25
N GLU A 256 17.61 -16.66 -11.42
CA GLU A 256 16.83 -17.90 -11.25
C GLU A 256 16.24 -18.02 -9.84
N GLU A 257 16.97 -17.59 -8.80
CA GLU A 257 16.52 -17.62 -7.42
C GLU A 257 15.25 -16.77 -7.20
N PHE A 258 15.14 -15.64 -7.91
CA PHE A 258 13.93 -14.82 -7.90
C PHE A 258 12.75 -15.60 -8.48
N VAL A 259 12.93 -16.30 -9.61
CA VAL A 259 11.86 -17.08 -10.26
C VAL A 259 11.37 -18.19 -9.35
N GLN A 260 12.29 -18.90 -8.69
CA GLN A 260 11.95 -19.95 -7.73
C GLN A 260 11.16 -19.41 -6.53
N ASP A 261 11.52 -18.22 -6.03
CA ASP A 261 10.81 -17.56 -4.94
C ASP A 261 9.39 -17.13 -5.36
N VAL A 262 9.19 -16.63 -6.59
CA VAL A 262 7.86 -16.34 -7.16
C VAL A 262 7.00 -17.60 -7.25
N LEU A 263 7.55 -18.73 -7.71
CA LEU A 263 6.84 -20.00 -7.75
C LEU A 263 6.45 -20.47 -6.34
N GLN A 264 7.36 -20.34 -5.38
CA GLN A 264 7.09 -20.64 -3.98
C GLN A 264 5.99 -19.74 -3.42
N ARG A 265 6.05 -18.41 -3.68
CA ARG A 265 5.03 -17.46 -3.26
C ARG A 265 3.64 -17.83 -3.79
N GLU A 266 3.53 -18.19 -5.08
CA GLU A 266 2.28 -18.62 -5.70
C GLU A 266 1.73 -19.90 -5.05
N SER A 267 2.60 -20.79 -4.57
CA SER A 267 2.17 -22.05 -3.94
C SER A 267 1.42 -21.82 -2.62
N PHE A 268 1.78 -20.78 -1.84
CA PHE A 268 1.17 -20.49 -0.54
C PHE A 268 -0.25 -19.94 -0.66
N SER A 269 -0.46 -19.00 -1.53
CA SER A 269 -1.75 -18.39 -1.83
C SER A 269 -1.73 -17.85 -3.25
N SER A 270 -2.82 -18.06 -4.00
CA SER A 270 -2.92 -17.59 -5.37
C SER A 270 -2.75 -16.08 -5.47
N THR A 271 -1.92 -15.65 -6.42
CA THR A 271 -1.75 -14.23 -6.75
C THR A 271 -2.81 -13.68 -7.73
N ALA A 272 -3.86 -14.45 -8.04
CA ALA A 272 -5.05 -13.93 -8.71
C ALA A 272 -5.88 -13.09 -7.73
N PHE A 273 -5.65 -11.78 -7.72
CA PHE A 273 -6.34 -10.84 -6.84
C PHE A 273 -7.74 -10.51 -7.35
N THR A 274 -7.90 -10.42 -8.67
CA THR A 274 -9.21 -10.19 -9.31
C THR A 274 -9.54 -11.35 -10.27
N ASP A 275 -10.73 -11.31 -10.87
CA ASP A 275 -11.15 -12.31 -11.86
C ASP A 275 -10.57 -12.03 -13.27
N VAL A 276 -9.71 -11.03 -13.40
CA VAL A 276 -9.04 -10.65 -14.67
C VAL A 276 -7.54 -10.51 -14.54
N LEU A 277 -7.00 -10.46 -13.30
CA LEU A 277 -5.60 -10.13 -13.01
C LEU A 277 -4.97 -11.10 -12.03
N ALA A 278 -3.80 -11.63 -12.37
CA ALA A 278 -2.84 -12.23 -11.45
C ALA A 278 -1.57 -11.37 -11.36
N VAL A 279 -1.00 -11.26 -10.16
CA VAL A 279 0.21 -10.46 -9.91
C VAL A 279 1.26 -11.33 -9.19
N PRO A 280 1.91 -12.26 -9.90
CA PRO A 280 3.00 -13.03 -9.30
C PRO A 280 4.20 -12.13 -8.95
N HIS A 281 4.78 -12.36 -7.77
CA HIS A 281 5.94 -11.61 -7.26
C HIS A 281 6.69 -12.45 -6.24
N ALA A 282 7.94 -12.11 -5.97
CA ALA A 282 8.79 -12.79 -5.02
C ALA A 282 8.44 -12.39 -3.56
N ILE A 283 8.77 -13.27 -2.61
CA ILE A 283 8.54 -13.02 -1.18
C ILE A 283 9.83 -12.64 -0.44
N ASN A 284 10.97 -13.19 -0.82
CA ASN A 284 12.25 -13.02 -0.14
C ASN A 284 13.34 -12.45 -1.06
N GLN A 285 13.21 -12.61 -2.38
CA GLN A 285 14.23 -12.23 -3.34
C GLN A 285 13.90 -10.89 -4.00
N TYR A 286 14.92 -10.04 -4.13
CA TYR A 286 14.81 -8.80 -4.88
C TYR A 286 15.21 -9.02 -6.34
N ALA A 287 14.67 -8.20 -7.23
CA ALA A 287 15.10 -8.14 -8.60
C ALA A 287 16.44 -7.37 -8.72
N ASP A 288 17.23 -7.67 -9.76
CA ASP A 288 18.44 -6.90 -10.08
C ASP A 288 18.10 -5.52 -10.64
N ARG A 289 16.97 -5.42 -11.34
CA ARG A 289 16.35 -4.19 -11.86
C ARG A 289 14.85 -4.29 -11.67
N SER A 290 14.20 -3.20 -11.25
CA SER A 290 12.74 -3.19 -11.08
C SER A 290 12.03 -3.28 -12.43
N PHE A 291 10.96 -4.10 -12.50
CA PHE A 291 10.23 -4.38 -13.72
C PHE A 291 8.78 -4.84 -13.46
N ILE A 292 7.96 -4.73 -14.50
CA ILE A 292 6.72 -5.48 -14.65
C ILE A 292 6.78 -6.25 -15.96
N CYS A 293 6.81 -7.58 -15.88
CA CYS A 293 6.63 -8.45 -17.04
C CYS A 293 5.12 -8.70 -17.22
N VAL A 294 4.62 -8.48 -18.42
CA VAL A 294 3.17 -8.50 -18.73
C VAL A 294 2.85 -9.60 -19.70
N ILE A 295 1.91 -10.46 -19.37
CA ILE A 295 1.16 -11.28 -20.32
C ILE A 295 -0.27 -10.74 -20.40
N HIS A 296 -0.72 -10.42 -21.60
CA HIS A 296 -2.07 -9.98 -21.90
C HIS A 296 -2.70 -10.88 -22.95
N ASN A 297 -3.73 -11.62 -22.60
CA ASN A 297 -4.39 -12.58 -23.48
C ASN A 297 -5.85 -12.17 -23.76
N ASP A 298 -6.26 -12.32 -25.02
CA ASP A 298 -7.65 -12.15 -25.44
C ASP A 298 -8.53 -13.27 -24.85
N MET A 299 -8.01 -14.49 -24.81
CA MET A 299 -8.67 -15.63 -24.20
C MET A 299 -8.22 -15.78 -22.73
N PRO A 300 -9.16 -16.14 -21.83
CA PRO A 300 -8.84 -16.26 -20.41
C PRO A 300 -7.81 -17.36 -20.14
N ILE A 301 -6.90 -17.07 -19.24
CA ILE A 301 -5.86 -17.97 -18.71
C ILE A 301 -6.42 -18.65 -17.46
N GLN A 302 -6.31 -19.98 -17.37
CA GLN A 302 -6.64 -20.70 -16.15
C GLN A 302 -5.55 -20.47 -15.08
N TRP A 303 -5.90 -19.79 -13.99
CA TRP A 303 -5.01 -19.48 -12.87
C TRP A 303 -5.52 -20.12 -11.58
N LYS A 304 -5.07 -21.35 -11.31
CA LYS A 304 -5.63 -22.17 -10.22
C LYS A 304 -7.17 -22.26 -10.31
N LYS A 305 -7.87 -21.72 -9.32
CA LYS A 305 -9.35 -21.76 -9.23
C LYS A 305 -10.04 -20.60 -9.97
N LYS A 306 -9.28 -19.64 -10.48
CA LYS A 306 -9.78 -18.45 -11.20
C LYS A 306 -9.35 -18.44 -12.65
N THR A 307 -9.96 -17.56 -13.41
CA THR A 307 -9.51 -17.22 -14.78
C THR A 307 -9.05 -15.76 -14.80
N VAL A 308 -7.98 -15.47 -15.54
CA VAL A 308 -7.43 -14.12 -15.68
C VAL A 308 -7.11 -13.83 -17.15
N HIS A 309 -7.09 -12.57 -17.53
CA HIS A 309 -6.65 -12.12 -18.86
C HIS A 309 -5.26 -11.50 -18.82
N PHE A 310 -4.89 -10.99 -17.65
CA PHE A 310 -3.61 -10.33 -17.43
C PHE A 310 -2.82 -11.05 -16.34
N VAL A 311 -1.53 -11.25 -16.63
CA VAL A 311 -0.56 -11.68 -15.62
C VAL A 311 0.55 -10.62 -15.59
N LEU A 312 0.73 -9.97 -14.46
CA LEU A 312 1.75 -8.94 -14.22
C LEU A 312 2.75 -9.45 -13.18
N MET A 313 3.87 -10.03 -13.64
CA MET A 313 4.95 -10.40 -12.72
C MET A 313 5.74 -9.17 -12.33
N ILE A 314 5.82 -8.89 -11.03
CA ILE A 314 6.51 -7.71 -10.50
C ILE A 314 7.81 -8.14 -9.83
N GLY A 315 8.91 -7.51 -10.24
CA GLY A 315 10.19 -7.57 -9.56
C GLY A 315 10.65 -6.19 -9.16
N ILE A 316 11.05 -6.02 -7.89
CA ILE A 316 11.48 -4.73 -7.33
C ILE A 316 12.87 -4.90 -6.72
N THR A 317 13.75 -3.90 -6.90
CA THR A 317 15.04 -3.85 -6.22
C THR A 317 14.84 -3.50 -4.74
N GLU A 318 15.78 -3.92 -3.89
CA GLU A 318 15.76 -3.60 -2.45
C GLU A 318 15.63 -2.10 -2.18
N ALA A 319 16.35 -1.26 -2.93
CA ALA A 319 16.33 0.20 -2.78
C ALA A 319 14.95 0.84 -3.09
N GLU A 320 14.14 0.18 -3.93
CA GLU A 320 12.85 0.68 -4.42
C GLU A 320 11.64 0.04 -3.73
N MET A 321 11.86 -0.91 -2.79
CA MET A 321 10.76 -1.61 -2.08
C MET A 321 9.74 -0.69 -1.42
N LYS A 322 10.15 0.50 -0.96
CA LYS A 322 9.23 1.51 -0.42
C LYS A 322 8.14 1.98 -1.39
N PHE A 323 8.35 1.79 -2.69
CA PHE A 323 7.39 2.13 -3.75
C PHE A 323 6.54 0.92 -4.18
N PHE A 324 6.87 -0.30 -3.73
CA PHE A 324 6.16 -1.51 -4.12
C PHE A 324 4.69 -1.46 -3.73
N LYS A 325 4.40 -1.19 -2.46
CA LYS A 325 3.02 -1.16 -1.96
C LYS A 325 2.15 -0.15 -2.71
N PRO A 326 2.53 1.14 -2.86
CA PRO A 326 1.73 2.10 -3.63
C PRO A 326 1.53 1.71 -5.10
N ALA A 327 2.55 1.13 -5.75
CA ALA A 327 2.44 0.67 -7.13
C ALA A 327 1.50 -0.54 -7.25
N PHE A 328 1.60 -1.48 -6.31
CA PHE A 328 0.75 -2.65 -6.26
C PHE A 328 -0.72 -2.28 -6.00
N ASP A 329 -0.98 -1.40 -5.02
CA ASP A 329 -2.33 -0.84 -4.77
C ASP A 329 -2.91 -0.23 -6.04
N ARG A 330 -2.10 0.57 -6.76
CA ARG A 330 -2.52 1.21 -8.00
C ARG A 330 -2.85 0.22 -9.10
N ILE A 331 -2.06 -0.83 -9.27
CA ILE A 331 -2.35 -1.91 -10.24
C ILE A 331 -3.70 -2.55 -9.90
N VAL A 332 -3.88 -2.98 -8.65
CA VAL A 332 -5.12 -3.66 -8.24
C VAL A 332 -6.33 -2.73 -8.39
N GLU A 333 -6.22 -1.46 -8.07
CA GLU A 333 -7.26 -0.45 -8.26
C GLU A 333 -7.67 -0.30 -9.73
N LEU A 334 -6.71 -0.22 -10.65
CA LEU A 334 -6.97 -0.13 -12.09
C LEU A 334 -7.79 -1.32 -12.60
N PHE A 335 -7.45 -2.53 -12.15
CA PHE A 335 -8.12 -3.76 -12.57
C PHE A 335 -9.38 -4.09 -11.75
N ASN A 336 -9.65 -3.41 -10.65
CA ASN A 336 -10.92 -3.48 -9.92
C ASN A 336 -12.01 -2.61 -10.58
N SER A 337 -11.63 -1.60 -11.35
CA SER A 337 -12.57 -0.78 -12.11
C SER A 337 -13.01 -1.49 -13.38
N THR A 338 -14.29 -1.86 -13.47
CA THR A 338 -14.84 -2.54 -14.66
C THR A 338 -14.62 -1.75 -15.94
N SER A 339 -14.80 -0.42 -15.90
CA SER A 339 -14.59 0.43 -17.10
C SER A 339 -13.13 0.46 -17.54
N ARG A 340 -12.17 0.60 -16.60
CA ARG A 340 -10.74 0.57 -16.88
C ARG A 340 -10.29 -0.79 -17.42
N THR A 341 -10.77 -1.87 -16.81
CA THR A 341 -10.46 -3.24 -17.26
C THR A 341 -10.94 -3.48 -18.69
N LEU A 342 -12.13 -3.01 -19.05
CA LEU A 342 -12.65 -3.13 -20.42
C LEU A 342 -11.80 -2.34 -21.44
N GLU A 343 -11.28 -1.18 -21.06
CA GLU A 343 -10.36 -0.42 -21.91
C GLU A 343 -9.00 -1.13 -22.06
N LEU A 344 -8.47 -1.68 -20.97
CA LEU A 344 -7.23 -2.48 -21.01
C LEU A 344 -7.38 -3.72 -21.91
N LEU A 345 -8.50 -4.44 -21.84
CA LEU A 345 -8.76 -5.63 -22.67
C LEU A 345 -8.81 -5.30 -24.18
N LYS A 346 -9.14 -4.07 -24.56
CA LYS A 346 -9.17 -3.64 -25.97
C LYS A 346 -7.78 -3.30 -26.53
N THR A 347 -6.78 -3.16 -25.69
CA THR A 347 -5.43 -2.80 -26.13
C THR A 347 -4.75 -3.95 -26.87
N ASN A 348 -4.05 -3.65 -27.96
CA ASN A 348 -3.39 -4.64 -28.82
C ASN A 348 -1.87 -4.46 -28.85
N THR A 349 -1.38 -3.29 -28.47
CA THR A 349 0.04 -2.93 -28.49
C THR A 349 0.53 -2.56 -27.08
N PHE A 350 1.85 -2.61 -26.90
CA PHE A 350 2.50 -2.16 -25.67
C PHE A 350 2.20 -0.68 -25.38
N GLU A 351 2.24 0.16 -26.41
CA GLU A 351 2.01 1.60 -26.30
C GLU A 351 0.58 1.93 -25.85
N GLU A 352 -0.41 1.21 -26.39
CA GLU A 352 -1.81 1.31 -25.97
C GLU A 352 -2.00 0.85 -24.53
N PHE A 353 -1.39 -0.30 -24.16
CA PHE A 353 -1.44 -0.81 -22.80
C PHE A 353 -0.85 0.20 -21.81
N CYS A 354 0.36 0.74 -22.09
CA CYS A 354 0.98 1.76 -21.24
C CYS A 354 0.12 3.03 -21.11
N ALA A 355 -0.58 3.44 -22.17
CA ALA A 355 -1.48 4.60 -22.13
C ALA A 355 -2.67 4.36 -21.19
N GLN A 356 -3.20 3.14 -21.11
CA GLN A 356 -4.32 2.78 -20.20
C GLN A 356 -3.86 2.52 -18.76
N MET A 357 -2.58 2.19 -18.55
CA MET A 357 -1.99 2.06 -17.21
C MET A 357 -1.69 3.42 -16.54
N ARG A 358 -2.13 4.52 -17.15
CA ARG A 358 -2.01 5.90 -16.62
C ARG A 358 -3.07 6.26 -15.59
#